data_282d361086e6ebc4bfabc8dd6922368d
#
_entry.id   282d361086e6ebc4bfabc8dd6922368d
#
_cell.length_a   1.000
_cell.length_b   1.000
_cell.length_c   1.000
_cell.angle_alpha   90.00
_cell.angle_beta   90.00
_cell.angle_gamma   90.00
#
_symmetry.space_group_name_H-M   'P 1'
#
loop_
_entity.id
_entity.type
_entity.pdbx_description
1 polymer ?
#
loop_
_entity_poly.entity_id
_entity_poly.type
_entity_poly.pdbx_seq_one_letter_code
_entity_poly.pdbx_strand_id
1 'polypeptide(L)'
;MRSSAVVSYIRGVSDSDREDLGAMFAWVTRRLVDAEEPLLAANGLTMWEYVVLAQLARRPAPNQLTLAREIRHDKTRLIALLDQLQQRGLIDRQPDAADRRSHTVSITSQGRALHATVRAAIRKMEAEFLSVLSPDHRRSLLAILPRLVLPEGNPADDC
;
A
#
# COMPACT_ATOMS: atom_id res chain seq x y z
N MET A 1 -2.13 -22.17 21.71
CA MET A 1 -3.24 -21.87 22.61
C MET A 1 -3.12 -20.44 23.17
N ARG A 2 -3.34 -19.40 22.37
CA ARG A 2 -3.36 -17.97 22.83
C ARG A 2 -4.44 -17.14 22.10
N SER A 3 -5.50 -17.77 21.57
CA SER A 3 -6.53 -17.07 20.79
C SER A 3 -7.81 -16.74 21.57
N SER A 4 -7.98 -17.26 22.79
CA SER A 4 -9.26 -17.12 23.52
C SER A 4 -9.41 -15.80 24.29
N ALA A 5 -8.31 -15.16 24.71
CA ALA A 5 -8.37 -13.96 25.55
C ALA A 5 -8.77 -12.68 24.75
N VAL A 6 -8.35 -12.57 23.49
CA VAL A 6 -8.66 -11.41 22.67
C VAL A 6 -10.13 -11.39 22.22
N VAL A 7 -10.71 -12.57 21.97
CA VAL A 7 -12.13 -12.70 21.57
C VAL A 7 -13.07 -12.44 22.75
N SER A 8 -12.64 -12.71 23.98
CA SER A 8 -13.44 -12.44 25.19
C SER A 8 -13.51 -10.95 25.53
N TYR A 9 -12.47 -10.18 25.18
CA TYR A 9 -12.41 -8.73 25.44
C TYR A 9 -13.42 -7.92 24.62
N ILE A 10 -13.76 -8.38 23.42
CA ILE A 10 -14.63 -7.64 22.47
C ILE A 10 -16.14 -7.85 22.78
N ARG A 11 -16.53 -8.77 23.64
CA ARG A 11 -17.92 -9.17 23.92
C ARG A 11 -18.59 -8.38 25.05
N GLY A 12 -18.35 -7.12 25.22
CA GLY A 12 -19.05 -6.36 26.27
C GLY A 12 -18.47 -4.99 26.57
N VAL A 13 -17.68 -4.47 25.65
CA VAL A 13 -17.16 -3.12 25.80
C VAL A 13 -18.29 -2.14 25.53
N SER A 14 -18.70 -1.36 26.55
CA SER A 14 -19.59 -0.23 26.36
C SER A 14 -18.91 0.79 25.44
N ASP A 15 -19.68 1.62 24.75
CA ASP A 15 -19.11 2.65 23.84
C ASP A 15 -18.15 3.60 24.57
N SER A 16 -18.29 3.75 25.89
CA SER A 16 -17.41 4.53 26.77
C SER A 16 -16.05 3.86 27.07
N ASP A 17 -15.93 2.54 26.91
CA ASP A 17 -14.71 1.77 27.23
C ASP A 17 -13.95 1.32 25.95
N ARG A 18 -14.43 1.73 24.79
CA ARG A 18 -13.81 1.42 23.50
C ARG A 18 -12.55 2.28 23.30
N GLU A 19 -11.46 1.67 22.90
CA GLU A 19 -10.29 2.42 22.44
C GLU A 19 -10.64 3.32 21.26
N ASP A 20 -9.96 4.46 21.16
CA ASP A 20 -10.12 5.38 20.05
C ASP A 20 -9.88 4.69 18.71
N LEU A 21 -10.74 4.98 17.74
CA LEU A 21 -10.65 4.41 16.39
C LEU A 21 -9.27 4.58 15.76
N GLY A 22 -8.66 5.77 15.95
CA GLY A 22 -7.31 6.06 15.48
C GLY A 22 -6.26 5.15 16.09
N ALA A 23 -6.34 4.88 17.41
CA ALA A 23 -5.45 3.97 18.09
C ALA A 23 -5.60 2.53 17.57
N MET A 24 -6.85 2.06 17.39
CA MET A 24 -7.11 0.73 16.81
C MET A 24 -6.53 0.58 15.41
N PHE A 25 -6.71 1.57 14.52
CA PHE A 25 -6.12 1.55 13.19
C PHE A 25 -4.59 1.58 13.24
N ALA A 26 -3.98 2.37 14.13
CA ALA A 26 -2.54 2.41 14.28
C ALA A 26 -1.97 1.05 14.71
N TRP A 27 -2.61 0.36 15.65
CA TRP A 27 -2.21 -0.99 16.06
C TRP A 27 -2.35 -2.02 14.94
N VAL A 28 -3.46 -2.01 14.21
CA VAL A 28 -3.68 -2.92 13.07
C VAL A 28 -2.64 -2.65 11.98
N THR A 29 -2.42 -1.38 11.64
CA THR A 29 -1.43 -0.97 10.62
C THR A 29 -0.03 -1.44 11.00
N ARG A 30 0.39 -1.21 12.25
CA ARG A 30 1.69 -1.65 12.73
C ARG A 30 1.88 -3.16 12.59
N ARG A 31 0.90 -3.95 13.01
CA ARG A 31 0.95 -5.41 12.88
C ARG A 31 1.03 -5.89 11.43
N LEU A 32 0.34 -5.22 10.52
CA LEU A 32 0.42 -5.53 9.09
C LEU A 32 1.79 -5.19 8.53
N VAL A 33 2.32 -4.00 8.82
CA VAL A 33 3.65 -3.56 8.37
C VAL A 33 4.74 -4.50 8.90
N ASP A 34 4.71 -4.86 10.19
CA ASP A 34 5.66 -5.79 10.81
C ASP A 34 5.61 -7.19 10.13
N ALA A 35 4.43 -7.61 9.65
CA ALA A 35 4.27 -8.89 8.94
C ALA A 35 4.66 -8.81 7.45
N GLU A 36 4.57 -7.64 6.82
CA GLU A 36 4.98 -7.40 5.42
C GLU A 36 6.50 -7.28 5.28
N GLU A 37 7.17 -6.67 6.26
CA GLU A 37 8.60 -6.36 6.19
C GLU A 37 9.48 -7.55 5.80
N PRO A 38 9.36 -8.75 6.42
CA PRO A 38 10.16 -9.91 6.04
C PRO A 38 9.85 -10.41 4.63
N LEU A 39 8.62 -10.26 4.14
CA LEU A 39 8.24 -10.65 2.77
C LEU A 39 8.87 -9.71 1.74
N LEU A 40 8.91 -8.42 2.03
CA LEU A 40 9.56 -7.41 1.20
C LEU A 40 11.08 -7.65 1.18
N ALA A 41 11.70 -7.80 2.36
CA ALA A 41 13.14 -8.03 2.50
C ALA A 41 13.61 -9.30 1.78
N ALA A 42 12.85 -10.39 1.86
CA ALA A 42 13.13 -11.64 1.15
C ALA A 42 13.16 -11.49 -0.38
N ASN A 43 12.51 -10.45 -0.91
CA ASN A 43 12.48 -10.09 -2.33
C ASN A 43 13.37 -8.87 -2.65
N GLY A 44 14.19 -8.43 -1.70
CA GLY A 44 15.08 -7.28 -1.85
C GLY A 44 14.36 -5.96 -2.05
N LEU A 45 13.16 -5.80 -1.49
CA LEU A 45 12.39 -4.57 -1.55
C LEU A 45 12.24 -3.94 -0.16
N THR A 46 12.27 -2.62 -0.14
CA THR A 46 11.76 -1.83 0.97
C THR A 46 10.27 -1.57 0.80
N MET A 47 9.58 -1.15 1.85
CA MET A 47 8.16 -0.76 1.79
C MET A 47 7.91 0.31 0.72
N TRP A 48 8.74 1.34 0.64
CA TRP A 48 8.55 2.42 -0.31
C TRP A 48 8.83 2.01 -1.77
N GLU A 49 9.80 1.11 -2.00
CA GLU A 49 10.02 0.52 -3.33
C GLU A 49 8.80 -0.28 -3.78
N TYR A 50 8.22 -1.07 -2.87
CA TYR A 50 6.99 -1.80 -3.16
C TYR A 50 5.81 -0.86 -3.46
N VAL A 51 5.62 0.22 -2.68
CA VAL A 51 4.57 1.22 -2.93
C VAL A 51 4.72 1.87 -4.30
N VAL A 52 5.95 2.23 -4.69
CA VAL A 52 6.23 2.77 -6.05
C VAL A 52 5.87 1.76 -7.13
N LEU A 53 6.35 0.52 -7.01
CA LEU A 53 6.05 -0.53 -7.99
C LEU A 53 4.55 -0.83 -8.06
N ALA A 54 3.85 -0.85 -6.92
CA ALA A 54 2.42 -1.07 -6.86
C ALA A 54 1.63 0.06 -7.57
N GLN A 55 2.03 1.31 -7.37
CA GLN A 55 1.42 2.45 -8.07
C GLN A 55 1.66 2.38 -9.58
N LEU A 56 2.91 2.13 -10.00
CA LEU A 56 3.29 2.05 -11.42
C LEU A 56 2.72 0.80 -12.11
N ALA A 57 2.42 -0.26 -11.37
CA ALA A 57 1.73 -1.43 -11.90
C ALA A 57 0.27 -1.15 -12.26
N ARG A 58 -0.35 -0.14 -11.65
CA ARG A 58 -1.71 0.31 -11.97
C ARG A 58 -1.73 1.20 -13.22
N ARG A 59 -0.82 2.16 -13.29
CA ARG A 59 -0.64 3.07 -14.44
C ARG A 59 0.75 3.71 -14.41
N PRO A 60 1.32 4.06 -15.56
CA PRO A 60 2.51 4.91 -15.62
C PRO A 60 2.24 6.27 -14.98
N ALA A 61 3.27 6.85 -14.38
CA ALA A 61 3.21 8.21 -13.87
C ALA A 61 3.74 9.20 -14.91
N PRO A 62 3.00 10.27 -15.24
CA PRO A 62 3.42 11.24 -16.25
C PRO A 62 4.70 11.98 -15.86
N ASN A 63 4.93 12.14 -14.55
CA ASN A 63 6.18 12.69 -14.03
C ASN A 63 6.38 12.30 -12.53
N GLN A 64 7.60 12.54 -12.05
CA GLN A 64 7.98 12.23 -10.67
C GLN A 64 7.17 13.02 -9.63
N LEU A 65 6.76 14.25 -9.94
CA LEU A 65 5.97 15.07 -9.02
C LEU A 65 4.57 14.49 -8.83
N THR A 66 3.94 14.04 -9.92
CA THR A 66 2.64 13.37 -9.88
C THR A 66 2.74 12.07 -9.07
N LEU A 67 3.78 11.27 -9.31
CA LEU A 67 4.01 10.04 -8.54
C LEU A 67 4.18 10.34 -7.05
N ALA A 68 4.99 11.34 -6.68
CA ALA A 68 5.20 11.73 -5.28
C ALA A 68 3.89 12.12 -4.59
N ARG A 69 3.03 12.87 -5.28
CA ARG A 69 1.69 13.25 -4.77
C ARG A 69 0.77 12.03 -4.60
N GLU A 70 0.73 11.15 -5.60
CA GLU A 70 -0.12 9.95 -5.57
C GLU A 70 0.22 9.00 -4.43
N ILE A 71 1.53 8.80 -4.14
CA ILE A 71 1.98 7.95 -3.04
C ILE A 71 2.20 8.71 -1.73
N ARG A 72 1.91 10.02 -1.68
CA ARG A 72 2.10 10.90 -0.51
C ARG A 72 3.52 10.82 0.07
N HIS A 73 4.52 10.84 -0.82
CA HIS A 73 5.94 10.76 -0.46
C HIS A 73 6.69 12.06 -0.79
N ASP A 74 7.75 12.34 -0.03
CA ASP A 74 8.62 13.49 -0.29
C ASP A 74 9.33 13.35 -1.64
N LYS A 75 9.30 14.42 -2.46
CA LYS A 75 9.87 14.41 -3.81
C LYS A 75 11.38 14.12 -3.82
N THR A 76 12.13 14.67 -2.87
CA THR A 76 13.59 14.52 -2.83
C THR A 76 13.99 13.09 -2.53
N ARG A 77 13.32 12.47 -1.55
CA ARG A 77 13.52 11.06 -1.20
C ARG A 77 13.07 10.12 -2.32
N LEU A 78 11.99 10.48 -3.03
CA LEU A 78 11.50 9.70 -4.15
C LEU A 78 12.52 9.62 -5.29
N ILE A 79 13.27 10.70 -5.58
CA ILE A 79 14.28 10.69 -6.66
C ILE A 79 15.32 9.59 -6.41
N ALA A 80 15.92 9.55 -5.21
CA ALA A 80 16.90 8.52 -4.87
C ALA A 80 16.32 7.10 -4.96
N LEU A 81 15.07 6.93 -4.56
CA LEU A 81 14.34 5.66 -4.66
C LEU A 81 14.15 5.22 -6.11
N LEU A 82 13.76 6.15 -6.98
CA LEU A 82 13.59 5.88 -8.42
C LEU A 82 14.93 5.57 -9.10
N ASP A 83 16.02 6.22 -8.69
CA ASP A 83 17.36 5.93 -9.20
C ASP A 83 17.76 4.48 -8.88
N GLN A 84 17.53 4.02 -7.65
CA GLN A 84 17.80 2.65 -7.24
C GLN A 84 16.96 1.63 -8.02
N LEU A 85 15.65 1.89 -8.15
CA LEU A 85 14.75 1.01 -8.91
C LEU A 85 15.12 0.93 -10.39
N GLN A 86 15.53 2.06 -10.99
CA GLN A 86 15.98 2.09 -12.38
C GLN A 86 17.30 1.36 -12.56
N GLN A 87 18.29 1.54 -11.69
CA GLN A 87 19.57 0.79 -11.72
C GLN A 87 19.34 -0.73 -11.66
N ARG A 88 18.32 -1.16 -10.94
CA ARG A 88 17.90 -2.57 -10.85
C ARG A 88 17.04 -3.03 -12.03
N GLY A 89 16.75 -2.16 -13.00
CA GLY A 89 15.92 -2.48 -14.16
C GLY A 89 14.45 -2.74 -13.84
N LEU A 90 13.96 -2.27 -12.69
CA LEU A 90 12.57 -2.49 -12.25
C LEU A 90 11.61 -1.43 -12.77
N ILE A 91 12.11 -0.25 -13.07
CA ILE A 91 11.38 0.85 -13.71
C ILE A 91 12.18 1.42 -14.86
N ASP A 92 11.50 2.15 -15.73
CA ASP A 92 12.08 2.93 -16.81
C ASP A 92 11.61 4.39 -16.70
N ARG A 93 12.51 5.32 -17.05
CA ARG A 93 12.24 6.76 -17.10
C ARG A 93 12.57 7.28 -18.50
N GLN A 94 11.57 7.74 -19.21
CA GLN A 94 11.72 8.28 -20.55
C GLN A 94 11.38 9.77 -20.57
N PRO A 95 12.13 10.59 -21.33
CA PRO A 95 11.75 11.99 -21.53
C PRO A 95 10.31 12.08 -22.03
N ASP A 96 9.54 13.01 -21.49
CA ASP A 96 8.21 13.30 -21.99
C ASP A 96 8.32 13.95 -23.38
N ALA A 97 7.52 13.48 -24.33
CA ALA A 97 7.52 14.01 -25.70
C ALA A 97 7.05 15.47 -25.76
N ALA A 98 6.21 15.90 -24.83
CA ALA A 98 5.67 17.26 -24.75
C ALA A 98 6.53 18.22 -23.91
N ASP A 99 7.25 17.69 -22.90
CA ASP A 99 8.13 18.47 -22.03
C ASP A 99 9.42 17.70 -21.72
N ARG A 100 10.50 18.04 -22.42
CA ARG A 100 11.83 17.42 -22.25
C ARG A 100 12.42 17.56 -20.83
N ARG A 101 11.87 18.42 -19.97
CA ARG A 101 12.27 18.58 -18.58
C ARG A 101 11.53 17.60 -17.65
N SER A 102 10.50 16.96 -18.17
CA SER A 102 9.70 15.95 -17.48
C SER A 102 10.07 14.55 -17.96
N HIS A 103 9.96 13.55 -17.07
CA HIS A 103 10.20 12.15 -17.40
C HIS A 103 9.00 11.34 -16.98
N THR A 104 8.42 10.62 -17.92
CA THR A 104 7.44 9.58 -17.61
C THR A 104 8.11 8.43 -16.90
N VAL A 105 7.51 7.95 -15.84
CA VAL A 105 8.00 6.81 -15.05
C VAL A 105 7.07 5.62 -15.27
N SER A 106 7.63 4.50 -15.68
CA SER A 106 6.88 3.26 -15.95
C SER A 106 7.55 2.04 -15.33
N ILE A 107 6.75 1.03 -15.02
CA ILE A 107 7.26 -0.25 -14.51
C ILE A 107 7.69 -1.13 -15.71
N THR A 108 8.86 -1.75 -15.60
CA THR A 108 9.34 -2.72 -16.60
C THR A 108 8.63 -4.08 -16.46
N SER A 109 8.83 -4.98 -17.42
CA SER A 109 8.36 -6.37 -17.31
C SER A 109 8.94 -7.07 -16.09
N GLN A 110 10.24 -6.85 -15.78
CA GLN A 110 10.90 -7.41 -14.61
C GLN A 110 10.30 -6.84 -13.31
N GLY A 111 10.10 -5.52 -13.23
CA GLY A 111 9.47 -4.88 -12.08
C GLY A 111 8.03 -5.38 -11.86
N ARG A 112 7.28 -5.58 -12.95
CA ARG A 112 5.92 -6.11 -12.90
C ARG A 112 5.88 -7.55 -12.38
N ALA A 113 6.82 -8.39 -12.82
CA ALA A 113 6.93 -9.77 -12.35
C ALA A 113 7.28 -9.82 -10.85
N LEU A 114 8.26 -9.03 -10.42
CA LEU A 114 8.64 -8.91 -9.01
C LEU A 114 7.47 -8.42 -8.15
N HIS A 115 6.80 -7.33 -8.58
CA HIS A 115 5.61 -6.81 -7.88
C HIS A 115 4.52 -7.88 -7.76
N ALA A 116 4.25 -8.64 -8.82
CA ALA A 116 3.23 -9.69 -8.79
C ALA A 116 3.57 -10.80 -7.77
N THR A 117 4.84 -11.24 -7.72
CA THR A 117 5.33 -12.23 -6.76
C THR A 117 5.14 -11.74 -5.32
N VAL A 118 5.62 -10.54 -5.02
CA VAL A 118 5.53 -9.97 -3.67
C VAL A 118 4.07 -9.74 -3.28
N ARG A 119 3.26 -9.21 -4.20
CA ARG A 119 1.82 -9.01 -3.96
C ARG A 119 1.11 -10.32 -3.61
N ALA A 120 1.45 -11.42 -4.26
CA ALA A 120 0.88 -12.73 -3.96
C ALA A 120 1.24 -13.19 -2.54
N ALA A 121 2.50 -13.00 -2.12
CA ALA A 121 2.96 -13.32 -0.76
C ALA A 121 2.24 -12.46 0.29
N ILE A 122 2.13 -11.14 0.05
CA ILE A 122 1.38 -10.22 0.94
C ILE A 122 -0.09 -10.64 1.04
N ARG A 123 -0.74 -10.95 -0.08
CA ARG A 123 -2.15 -11.40 -0.07
C ARG A 123 -2.37 -12.68 0.74
N LYS A 124 -1.42 -13.59 0.71
CA LYS A 124 -1.45 -14.80 1.54
C LYS A 124 -1.34 -14.45 3.03
N MET A 125 -0.38 -13.62 3.39
CA MET A 125 -0.21 -13.13 4.77
C MET A 125 -1.45 -12.38 5.27
N GLU A 126 -2.02 -11.46 4.45
CA GLU A 126 -3.26 -10.75 4.77
C GLU A 126 -4.44 -11.72 5.03
N ALA A 127 -4.55 -12.78 4.21
CA ALA A 127 -5.59 -13.79 4.40
C ALA A 127 -5.44 -14.54 5.73
N GLU A 128 -4.20 -14.86 6.13
CA GLU A 128 -3.88 -15.45 7.42
C GLU A 128 -4.14 -14.47 8.57
N PHE A 129 -3.73 -13.21 8.43
CA PHE A 129 -3.99 -12.14 9.39
C PHE A 129 -5.49 -11.97 9.67
N LEU A 130 -6.30 -11.97 8.60
CA LEU A 130 -7.75 -11.82 8.68
C LEU A 130 -8.49 -13.13 9.02
N SER A 131 -7.78 -14.24 9.26
CA SER A 131 -8.42 -15.54 9.55
C SER A 131 -9.21 -15.56 10.86
N VAL A 132 -8.97 -14.60 11.75
CA VAL A 132 -9.72 -14.38 12.99
C VAL A 132 -11.16 -13.90 12.75
N LEU A 133 -11.45 -13.40 11.55
CA LEU A 133 -12.77 -12.93 11.14
C LEU A 133 -13.53 -14.04 10.42
N SER A 134 -14.86 -14.07 10.60
CA SER A 134 -15.73 -14.89 9.76
C SER A 134 -15.60 -14.48 8.27
N PRO A 135 -15.92 -15.37 7.32
CA PRO A 135 -15.88 -15.04 5.89
C PRO A 135 -16.70 -13.79 5.53
N ASP A 136 -17.85 -13.60 6.18
CA ASP A 136 -18.74 -12.46 5.93
C ASP A 136 -18.15 -11.16 6.47
N HIS A 137 -17.62 -11.17 7.68
CA HIS A 137 -16.95 -10.00 8.27
C HIS A 137 -15.71 -9.60 7.46
N ARG A 138 -14.93 -10.59 6.97
CA ARG A 138 -13.79 -10.31 6.09
C ARG A 138 -14.20 -9.63 4.80
N ARG A 139 -15.26 -10.13 4.13
CA ARG A 139 -15.79 -9.50 2.90
C ARG A 139 -16.26 -8.08 3.17
N SER A 140 -17.01 -7.88 4.24
CA SER A 140 -17.51 -6.55 4.64
C SER A 140 -16.36 -5.58 4.92
N LEU A 141 -15.35 -6.00 5.68
CA LEU A 141 -14.17 -5.18 5.97
C LEU A 141 -13.46 -4.74 4.68
N LEU A 142 -13.16 -5.68 3.79
CA LEU A 142 -12.47 -5.38 2.53
C LEU A 142 -13.30 -4.52 1.56
N ALA A 143 -14.63 -4.56 1.64
CA ALA A 143 -15.52 -3.72 0.87
C ALA A 143 -15.65 -2.29 1.44
N ILE A 144 -15.53 -2.14 2.76
CA ILE A 144 -15.71 -0.85 3.44
C ILE A 144 -14.40 -0.03 3.47
N LEU A 145 -13.24 -0.66 3.70
CA LEU A 145 -11.96 0.02 3.83
C LEU A 145 -11.65 1.00 2.67
N PRO A 146 -11.87 0.67 1.38
CA PRO A 146 -11.63 1.62 0.29
C PRO A 146 -12.44 2.91 0.41
N ARG A 147 -13.68 2.83 0.95
CA ARG A 147 -14.56 4.01 1.15
C ARG A 147 -14.03 4.96 2.22
N LEU A 148 -13.25 4.44 3.17
CA LEU A 148 -12.61 5.26 4.22
C LEU A 148 -11.28 5.88 3.76
N VAL A 149 -10.62 5.27 2.76
CA VAL A 149 -9.32 5.72 2.25
C VAL A 149 -9.47 6.75 1.14
N LEU A 150 -10.47 6.57 0.28
CA LEU A 150 -10.76 7.50 -0.81
C LEU A 150 -11.71 8.58 -0.25
N PRO A 151 -11.33 9.87 -0.24
CA PRO A 151 -12.30 10.92 -0.01
C PRO A 151 -13.40 10.76 -1.08
N GLU A 152 -14.65 10.71 -0.64
CA GLU A 152 -15.79 10.86 -1.55
C GLU A 152 -15.50 12.12 -2.37
N GLY A 153 -15.53 12.00 -3.71
CA GLY A 153 -15.12 13.06 -4.61
C GLY A 153 -15.72 14.41 -4.17
N ASN A 154 -14.86 15.40 -4.00
CA ASN A 154 -15.29 16.75 -3.73
C ASN A 154 -16.18 17.17 -4.93
N PRO A 155 -17.47 17.47 -4.74
CA PRO A 155 -18.37 17.85 -5.85
C PRO A 155 -17.98 19.17 -6.55
N ALA A 156 -16.79 19.73 -6.26
CA ALA A 156 -16.26 20.95 -6.86
C ALA A 156 -15.42 20.75 -8.12
N ASP A 157 -15.16 19.50 -8.55
CA ASP A 157 -14.38 19.23 -9.77
C ASP A 157 -15.25 19.02 -11.04
N ASP A 158 -16.57 19.23 -10.95
CA ASP A 158 -17.53 19.18 -12.06
C ASP A 158 -18.09 20.58 -12.45
N CYS A 159 -17.23 21.59 -12.49
CA CYS A 159 -17.57 22.91 -13.08
C CYS A 159 -16.51 23.38 -14.06
#